data_1bfb2bfd0af022fc76cf533cbd5e7206
#
_entry.id   1bfb2bfd0af022fc76cf533cbd5e7206
#
_cell.length_a   1.000
_cell.length_b   1.000
_cell.length_c   1.000
_cell.angle_alpha   90.00
_cell.angle_beta   90.00
_cell.angle_gamma   90.00
#
_symmetry.space_group_name_H-M   'P 1'
#
loop_
_entity.id
_entity.type
_entity.pdbx_description
1 polymer ?
#
loop_
_entity_poly.entity_id
_entity_poly.type
_entity_poly.pdbx_seq_one_letter_code
_entity_poly.pdbx_strand_id
1 'polypeptide(L)'
;MRARIYTYISEIRPANCLMAAFAALIGILVSKTAFSFGVIGPGVLVFVAVFLVAAGGNVINDYFDVAIDKVNKPRRALPXGRITQRDALLYAITLMFFGVAVALFINPICLGLATLNAALLVIYSWKLKRSPLVGNLLVGYLTGSVFLFGGAAVSSVFLPGMLFLSAMLAITSREIVKDVEDLLGDTQAGASTLPIRYGVAPSLAVATFFMLAAVAISPLPYAISILGPAYLGIIVLADSILLYGALLSWRAPSRASAIIKYGMFVVLLAYIIGGI
;
A
#
# COMPACT_ATOMS: atom_id res chain seq x y z
N MET A 1 6.74 1.23 -33.11
CA MET A 1 6.71 0.13 -32.13
C MET A 1 7.28 0.55 -30.76
N ARG A 2 8.51 1.09 -30.68
CA ARG A 2 9.14 1.50 -29.39
C ARG A 2 8.31 2.50 -28.58
N ALA A 3 7.74 3.53 -29.22
CA ALA A 3 6.92 4.53 -28.54
C ALA A 3 5.66 3.92 -27.90
N ARG A 4 5.05 2.95 -28.59
CA ARG A 4 3.85 2.27 -28.08
C ARG A 4 4.18 1.39 -26.87
N ILE A 5 5.29 0.66 -26.91
CA ILE A 5 5.74 -0.18 -25.78
C ILE A 5 6.01 0.71 -24.56
N TYR A 6 6.73 1.83 -24.76
CA TYR A 6 7.03 2.77 -23.67
C TYR A 6 5.72 3.29 -23.02
N THR A 7 4.70 3.55 -23.82
CA THR A 7 3.39 4.02 -23.33
C THR A 7 2.77 3.00 -22.38
N TYR A 8 2.71 1.71 -22.75
CA TYR A 8 2.16 0.67 -21.87
C TYR A 8 3.00 0.49 -20.61
N ILE A 9 4.33 0.57 -20.71
CA ILE A 9 5.21 0.50 -19.54
C ILE A 9 4.96 1.68 -18.59
N SER A 10 4.77 2.89 -19.12
CA SER A 10 4.54 4.05 -18.25
C SER A 10 3.21 3.97 -17.48
N GLU A 11 2.18 3.34 -18.08
CA GLU A 11 0.85 3.22 -17.43
C GLU A 11 0.90 2.32 -16.19
N ILE A 12 1.73 1.28 -16.18
CA ILE A 12 1.83 0.40 -15.01
C ILE A 12 2.56 1.06 -13.83
N ARG A 13 3.21 2.21 -14.03
CA ARG A 13 4.02 2.90 -12.99
C ARG A 13 5.05 1.95 -12.37
N PRO A 14 6.08 1.53 -13.13
CA PRO A 14 6.99 0.45 -12.71
C PRO A 14 7.60 0.64 -11.32
N ALA A 15 7.96 1.88 -10.96
CA ALA A 15 8.56 2.16 -9.64
C ALA A 15 7.60 1.76 -8.51
N ASN A 16 6.30 2.07 -8.65
CA ASN A 16 5.31 1.70 -7.62
C ASN A 16 5.15 0.18 -7.53
N CYS A 17 5.11 -0.50 -8.68
CA CYS A 17 5.00 -1.96 -8.74
C CYS A 17 6.21 -2.64 -8.12
N LEU A 18 7.41 -2.13 -8.42
CA LEU A 18 8.65 -2.63 -7.82
C LEU A 18 8.65 -2.44 -6.30
N MET A 19 8.22 -1.26 -5.81
CA MET A 19 8.13 -1.01 -4.37
C MET A 19 7.17 -2.02 -3.69
N ALA A 20 6.00 -2.28 -4.30
CA ALA A 20 5.05 -3.24 -3.76
C ALA A 20 5.63 -4.66 -3.75
N ALA A 21 6.28 -5.06 -4.85
CA ALA A 21 6.89 -6.38 -4.97
C ALA A 21 8.05 -6.57 -3.96
N PHE A 22 8.90 -5.55 -3.79
CA PHE A 22 9.96 -5.60 -2.76
C PHE A 22 9.37 -5.61 -1.35
N ALA A 23 8.29 -4.88 -1.08
CA ALA A 23 7.62 -4.92 0.23
C ALA A 23 7.09 -6.34 0.53
N ALA A 24 6.59 -7.05 -0.49
CA ALA A 24 6.17 -8.44 -0.30
C ALA A 24 7.36 -9.36 0.05
N LEU A 25 8.53 -9.13 -0.56
CA LEU A 25 9.74 -9.87 -0.19
C LEU A 25 10.16 -9.58 1.25
N ILE A 26 9.93 -8.36 1.77
CA ILE A 26 10.16 -8.06 3.18
C ILE A 26 9.26 -8.95 4.06
N GLY A 27 8.03 -9.24 3.63
CA GLY A 27 7.16 -10.20 4.32
C GLY A 27 7.80 -11.58 4.45
N ILE A 28 8.50 -12.06 3.41
CA ILE A 28 9.28 -13.32 3.49
C ILE A 28 10.43 -13.16 4.47
N LEU A 29 11.18 -12.07 4.35
CA LEU A 29 12.38 -11.81 5.17
C LEU A 29 12.03 -11.80 6.67
N VAL A 30 10.95 -11.13 7.03
CA VAL A 30 10.45 -11.01 8.42
C VAL A 30 9.98 -12.37 8.97
N SER A 31 9.66 -13.34 8.11
CA SER A 31 9.16 -14.66 8.51
C SER A 31 10.19 -15.59 9.16
N LYS A 32 11.45 -15.15 9.31
CA LYS A 32 12.58 -15.95 9.85
C LYS A 32 12.90 -17.22 9.03
N THR A 33 12.38 -17.31 7.82
CA THR A 33 12.67 -18.43 6.89
C THR A 33 13.58 -17.98 5.74
N ALA A 34 14.01 -16.71 5.77
CA ALA A 34 14.60 -16.02 4.63
C ALA A 34 15.94 -16.63 4.14
N PHE A 35 16.67 -17.30 5.01
CA PHE A 35 18.02 -17.75 4.69
C PHE A 35 18.10 -19.20 4.21
N SER A 36 16.96 -19.85 3.95
CA SER A 36 16.95 -21.17 3.33
C SER A 36 16.85 -21.05 1.80
N PHE A 37 17.57 -21.90 1.07
CA PHE A 37 17.48 -21.93 -0.40
C PHE A 37 16.05 -22.19 -0.90
N GLY A 38 15.22 -22.82 -0.05
CA GLY A 38 13.82 -23.10 -0.38
C GLY A 38 12.93 -21.87 -0.60
N VAL A 39 13.37 -20.66 -0.17
CA VAL A 39 12.56 -19.44 -0.34
C VAL A 39 12.79 -18.72 -1.67
N ILE A 40 13.80 -19.11 -2.45
CA ILE A 40 14.11 -18.43 -3.72
C ILE A 40 12.93 -18.56 -4.71
N GLY A 41 12.43 -19.79 -4.90
CA GLY A 41 11.29 -20.05 -5.77
C GLY A 41 10.04 -19.25 -5.37
N PRO A 42 9.55 -19.44 -4.12
CA PRO A 42 8.43 -18.62 -3.63
C PRO A 42 8.70 -17.11 -3.74
N GLY A 43 9.91 -16.64 -3.49
CA GLY A 43 10.27 -15.21 -3.60
C GLY A 43 10.07 -14.67 -5.01
N VAL A 44 10.51 -15.42 -6.03
CA VAL A 44 10.32 -15.02 -7.44
C VAL A 44 8.82 -14.97 -7.77
N LEU A 45 8.06 -16.00 -7.37
CA LEU A 45 6.62 -16.05 -7.64
C LEU A 45 5.88 -14.91 -6.93
N VAL A 46 6.23 -14.63 -5.65
CA VAL A 46 5.68 -13.52 -4.87
C VAL A 46 5.94 -12.19 -5.60
N PHE A 47 7.20 -11.96 -6.00
CA PHE A 47 7.60 -10.74 -6.69
C PHE A 47 6.76 -10.53 -7.95
N VAL A 48 6.66 -11.58 -8.80
CA VAL A 48 5.93 -11.51 -10.07
C VAL A 48 4.43 -11.31 -9.83
N ALA A 49 3.82 -12.07 -8.91
CA ALA A 49 2.39 -11.98 -8.61
C ALA A 49 2.02 -10.56 -8.14
N VAL A 50 2.75 -10.04 -7.15
CA VAL A 50 2.48 -8.71 -6.57
C VAL A 50 2.72 -7.61 -7.62
N PHE A 51 3.82 -7.71 -8.37
CA PHE A 51 4.13 -6.75 -9.45
C PHE A 51 2.96 -6.67 -10.45
N LEU A 52 2.49 -7.83 -10.92
CA LEU A 52 1.44 -7.89 -11.95
C LEU A 52 0.09 -7.38 -11.42
N VAL A 53 -0.31 -7.78 -10.20
CA VAL A 53 -1.57 -7.30 -9.60
C VAL A 53 -1.50 -5.78 -9.39
N ALA A 54 -0.38 -5.27 -8.86
CA ALA A 54 -0.19 -3.82 -8.66
C ALA A 54 -0.21 -3.07 -10.00
N ALA A 55 0.43 -3.64 -11.03
CA ALA A 55 0.45 -3.07 -12.38
C ALA A 55 -0.97 -2.96 -12.94
N GLY A 56 -1.74 -4.04 -12.84
CA GLY A 56 -3.16 -4.03 -13.24
C GLY A 56 -3.95 -3.01 -12.43
N GLY A 57 -3.67 -2.90 -11.12
CA GLY A 57 -4.28 -1.90 -10.23
C GLY A 57 -4.04 -0.47 -10.68
N ASN A 58 -2.82 -0.15 -11.10
CA ASN A 58 -2.49 1.18 -11.60
C ASN A 58 -3.25 1.50 -12.89
N VAL A 59 -3.28 0.53 -13.83
CA VAL A 59 -3.96 0.72 -15.12
C VAL A 59 -5.48 0.83 -14.93
N ILE A 60 -6.09 -0.01 -14.08
CA ILE A 60 -7.55 0.06 -13.83
C ILE A 60 -7.92 1.36 -13.11
N ASN A 61 -7.05 1.88 -12.23
CA ASN A 61 -7.27 3.17 -11.61
C ASN A 61 -7.30 4.29 -12.67
N ASP A 62 -6.34 4.30 -13.61
CA ASP A 62 -6.30 5.32 -14.67
C ASP A 62 -7.48 5.18 -15.64
N TYR A 63 -7.96 3.94 -15.87
CA TYR A 63 -9.17 3.68 -16.66
C TYR A 63 -10.41 4.39 -16.07
N PHE A 64 -10.62 4.26 -14.75
CA PHE A 64 -11.77 4.91 -14.09
C PHE A 64 -11.57 6.42 -13.92
N ASP A 65 -10.32 6.88 -13.85
CA ASP A 65 -10.00 8.30 -13.64
C ASP A 65 -9.89 9.10 -14.96
N VAL A 66 -10.12 8.51 -16.14
CA VAL A 66 -9.83 9.14 -17.42
C VAL A 66 -10.47 10.53 -17.57
N ALA A 67 -11.70 10.71 -17.11
CA ALA A 67 -12.42 12.00 -17.22
C ALA A 67 -11.76 13.09 -16.36
N ILE A 68 -11.35 12.73 -15.16
CA ILE A 68 -10.68 13.63 -14.21
C ILE A 68 -9.24 13.90 -14.67
N ASP A 69 -8.54 12.87 -15.15
CA ASP A 69 -7.15 12.99 -15.61
C ASP A 69 -7.05 13.83 -16.90
N LYS A 70 -8.10 13.94 -17.70
CA LYS A 70 -8.13 14.88 -18.83
C LYS A 70 -7.93 16.33 -18.37
N VAL A 71 -8.40 16.67 -17.18
CA VAL A 71 -8.25 18.00 -16.59
C VAL A 71 -6.93 18.10 -15.81
N ASN A 72 -6.69 17.17 -14.90
CA ASN A 72 -5.60 17.26 -13.92
C ASN A 72 -4.26 16.80 -14.46
N LYS A 73 -4.26 15.79 -15.36
CA LYS A 73 -3.03 15.14 -15.87
C LYS A 73 -3.15 14.84 -17.37
N PRO A 74 -3.39 15.88 -18.20
CA PRO A 74 -3.71 15.69 -19.63
C PRO A 74 -2.59 14.99 -20.42
N ARG A 75 -1.37 14.98 -19.89
CA ARG A 75 -0.22 14.36 -20.55
C ARG A 75 -0.14 12.82 -20.32
N ARG A 76 -0.99 12.26 -19.45
CA ARG A 76 -1.03 10.80 -19.27
C ARG A 76 -1.47 10.11 -20.55
N ALA A 77 -1.10 8.82 -20.68
CA ALA A 77 -1.31 8.11 -21.95
C ALA A 77 -2.80 7.94 -22.29
N LEU A 78 -3.64 7.63 -21.32
CA LEU A 78 -5.08 7.45 -21.51
C LEU A 78 -5.79 8.79 -21.83
N PRO A 79 -5.64 9.86 -21.03
CA PRO A 79 -6.18 11.19 -21.41
C PRO A 79 -5.70 11.69 -22.76
N UNK A 80 -4.30 11.40 -23.13
CA UNK A 80 -3.85 11.67 -24.07
C UNK A 80 -4.18 11.05 -25.06
N GLY A 81 -5.04 10.07 -25.19
CA GLY A 81 -5.48 9.23 -26.31
C GLY A 81 -4.43 8.31 -26.93
N ARG A 82 -3.29 8.15 -26.27
CA ARG A 82 -2.22 7.28 -26.76
C ARG A 82 -2.53 5.80 -26.57
N ILE A 83 -3.47 5.49 -25.67
CA ILE A 83 -4.05 4.17 -25.45
C ILE A 83 -5.57 4.35 -25.41
N THR A 84 -6.32 3.44 -26.04
CA THR A 84 -7.78 3.48 -25.97
C THR A 84 -8.26 2.96 -24.61
N GLN A 85 -9.44 3.40 -24.16
CA GLN A 85 -10.03 2.87 -22.92
C GLN A 85 -10.21 1.34 -22.98
N ARG A 86 -10.59 0.81 -24.15
CA ARG A 86 -10.73 -0.64 -24.34
C ARG A 86 -9.38 -1.35 -24.14
N ASP A 87 -8.30 -0.84 -24.75
CA ASP A 87 -6.97 -1.45 -24.62
C ASP A 87 -6.49 -1.38 -23.17
N ALA A 88 -6.74 -0.26 -22.48
CA ALA A 88 -6.37 -0.10 -21.06
C ALA A 88 -7.13 -1.10 -20.17
N LEU A 89 -8.43 -1.29 -20.40
CA LEU A 89 -9.22 -2.24 -19.63
C LEU A 89 -8.72 -3.67 -19.86
N LEU A 90 -8.51 -4.07 -21.12
CA LEU A 90 -7.99 -5.40 -21.45
C LEU A 90 -6.60 -5.61 -20.85
N TYR A 91 -5.74 -4.58 -20.88
CA TYR A 91 -4.40 -4.65 -20.32
C TYR A 91 -4.45 -4.83 -18.79
N ALA A 92 -5.30 -4.07 -18.09
CA ALA A 92 -5.47 -4.21 -16.64
C ALA A 92 -5.95 -5.62 -16.26
N ILE A 93 -6.98 -6.12 -16.97
CA ILE A 93 -7.53 -7.46 -16.72
C ILE A 93 -6.46 -8.53 -16.96
N THR A 94 -5.72 -8.41 -18.07
CA THR A 94 -4.64 -9.35 -18.41
C THR A 94 -3.57 -9.39 -17.32
N LEU A 95 -3.10 -8.22 -16.86
CA LEU A 95 -2.08 -8.13 -15.80
C LEU A 95 -2.59 -8.76 -14.50
N MET A 96 -3.80 -8.42 -14.06
CA MET A 96 -4.39 -8.98 -12.84
C MET A 96 -4.59 -10.48 -12.95
N PHE A 97 -5.10 -10.94 -14.08
CA PHE A 97 -5.32 -12.37 -14.34
C PHE A 97 -4.00 -13.15 -14.21
N PHE A 98 -2.94 -12.69 -14.86
CA PHE A 98 -1.64 -13.36 -14.77
C PHE A 98 -1.04 -13.27 -13.38
N GLY A 99 -1.22 -12.14 -12.67
CA GLY A 99 -0.74 -12.02 -11.29
C GLY A 99 -1.43 -13.01 -10.35
N VAL A 100 -2.77 -13.16 -10.48
CA VAL A 100 -3.54 -14.15 -9.72
C VAL A 100 -3.16 -15.58 -10.13
N ALA A 101 -2.96 -15.82 -11.43
CA ALA A 101 -2.55 -17.15 -11.93
C ALA A 101 -1.18 -17.56 -11.37
N VAL A 102 -0.23 -16.63 -11.25
CA VAL A 102 1.07 -16.90 -10.61
C VAL A 102 0.88 -17.31 -9.13
N ALA A 103 -0.04 -16.64 -8.41
CA ALA A 103 -0.31 -16.97 -7.00
C ALA A 103 -0.83 -18.41 -6.82
N LEU A 104 -1.48 -18.99 -7.85
CA LEU A 104 -1.91 -20.40 -7.85
C LEU A 104 -0.74 -21.37 -7.65
N PHE A 105 0.45 -21.00 -8.18
CA PHE A 105 1.66 -21.84 -8.06
C PHE A 105 2.39 -21.64 -6.74
N ILE A 106 1.93 -20.74 -5.88
CA ILE A 106 2.50 -20.54 -4.54
C ILE A 106 1.75 -21.43 -3.54
N ASN A 107 0.52 -21.08 -3.21
CA ASN A 107 -0.35 -21.88 -2.34
C ASN A 107 -1.78 -21.29 -2.34
N PRO A 108 -2.78 -22.02 -1.80
CA PRO A 108 -4.17 -21.55 -1.80
C PRO A 108 -4.40 -20.23 -1.04
N ILE A 109 -3.63 -19.95 0.02
CA ILE A 109 -3.77 -18.69 0.78
C ILE A 109 -3.34 -17.52 -0.10
N CYS A 110 -2.21 -17.65 -0.79
CA CYS A 110 -1.72 -16.62 -1.73
C CYS A 110 -2.70 -16.41 -2.88
N LEU A 111 -3.28 -17.49 -3.40
CA LEU A 111 -4.32 -17.38 -4.43
C LEU A 111 -5.52 -16.57 -3.91
N GLY A 112 -6.00 -16.87 -2.71
CA GLY A 112 -7.09 -16.15 -2.08
C GLY A 112 -6.76 -14.66 -1.88
N LEU A 113 -5.56 -14.36 -1.35
CA LEU A 113 -5.12 -12.98 -1.13
C LEU A 113 -4.96 -12.21 -2.44
N ALA A 114 -4.36 -12.83 -3.48
CA ALA A 114 -4.20 -12.18 -4.79
C ALA A 114 -5.55 -11.86 -5.43
N THR A 115 -6.49 -12.83 -5.37
CA THR A 115 -7.84 -12.66 -5.92
C THR A 115 -8.59 -11.55 -5.18
N LEU A 116 -8.54 -11.57 -3.85
CA LEU A 116 -9.19 -10.55 -3.02
C LEU A 116 -8.59 -9.16 -3.31
N ASN A 117 -7.26 -9.04 -3.36
CA ASN A 117 -6.60 -7.76 -3.60
C ASN A 117 -6.90 -7.23 -5.01
N ALA A 118 -6.91 -8.10 -6.03
CA ALA A 118 -7.29 -7.70 -7.39
C ALA A 118 -8.73 -7.18 -7.42
N ALA A 119 -9.68 -7.89 -6.79
CA ALA A 119 -11.07 -7.44 -6.70
C ALA A 119 -11.19 -6.10 -5.95
N LEU A 120 -10.50 -5.97 -4.81
CA LEU A 120 -10.53 -4.74 -4.01
C LEU A 120 -9.92 -3.54 -4.76
N LEU A 121 -8.86 -3.76 -5.58
CA LEU A 121 -8.29 -2.70 -6.43
C LEU A 121 -9.30 -2.19 -7.45
N VAL A 122 -10.08 -3.10 -8.06
CA VAL A 122 -11.13 -2.72 -9.01
C VAL A 122 -12.23 -1.94 -8.30
N ILE A 123 -12.74 -2.46 -7.18
CA ILE A 123 -13.83 -1.84 -6.40
C ILE A 123 -13.39 -0.47 -5.88
N TYR A 124 -12.15 -0.38 -5.38
CA TYR A 124 -11.56 0.88 -4.92
C TYR A 124 -11.54 1.92 -6.06
N SER A 125 -10.99 1.55 -7.21
CA SER A 125 -10.83 2.45 -8.35
C SER A 125 -12.17 2.89 -8.92
N TRP A 126 -13.15 1.98 -8.94
CA TRP A 126 -14.50 2.25 -9.47
C TRP A 126 -15.31 3.16 -8.53
N LYS A 127 -15.32 2.86 -7.21
CA LYS A 127 -16.31 3.47 -6.31
C LYS A 127 -15.76 3.99 -4.99
N LEU A 128 -14.86 3.25 -4.34
CA LEU A 128 -14.51 3.52 -2.95
C LEU A 128 -13.43 4.58 -2.76
N LYS A 129 -12.70 4.93 -3.81
CA LYS A 129 -11.62 5.92 -3.78
C LYS A 129 -12.04 7.28 -3.18
N ARG A 130 -13.30 7.65 -3.38
CA ARG A 130 -13.83 8.93 -2.91
C ARG A 130 -14.74 8.80 -1.69
N SER A 131 -14.78 7.60 -1.08
CA SER A 131 -15.63 7.36 0.09
C SER A 131 -14.89 7.78 1.36
N PRO A 132 -15.52 8.57 2.24
CA PRO A 132 -14.86 8.98 3.47
C PRO A 132 -14.50 7.76 4.30
N LEU A 133 -13.27 7.71 4.80
CA LEU A 133 -12.67 6.68 5.63
C LEU A 133 -12.51 5.32 4.92
N VAL A 134 -13.53 4.81 4.23
CA VAL A 134 -13.46 3.48 3.58
C VAL A 134 -12.33 3.45 2.55
N GLY A 135 -12.18 4.54 1.78
CA GLY A 135 -11.07 4.66 0.82
C GLY A 135 -9.71 4.59 1.50
N ASN A 136 -9.54 5.34 2.61
CA ASN A 136 -8.27 5.37 3.36
C ASN A 136 -7.94 3.99 3.97
N LEU A 137 -8.95 3.33 4.57
CA LEU A 137 -8.80 1.98 5.12
C LEU A 137 -8.39 0.98 4.03
N LEU A 138 -9.00 1.10 2.84
CA LEU A 138 -8.70 0.19 1.75
C LEU A 138 -7.28 0.40 1.19
N VAL A 139 -6.81 1.66 1.10
CA VAL A 139 -5.41 1.94 0.74
C VAL A 139 -4.47 1.34 1.80
N GLY A 140 -4.78 1.53 3.09
CA GLY A 140 -4.01 0.94 4.19
C GLY A 140 -3.95 -0.57 4.08
N TYR A 141 -5.10 -1.22 3.88
CA TYR A 141 -5.20 -2.67 3.69
C TYR A 141 -4.38 -3.14 2.49
N LEU A 142 -4.63 -2.56 1.31
CA LEU A 142 -3.98 -3.00 0.07
C LEU A 142 -2.45 -2.84 0.15
N THR A 143 -1.98 -1.73 0.74
CA THR A 143 -0.54 -1.48 0.88
C THR A 143 0.09 -2.42 1.93
N GLY A 144 -0.58 -2.63 3.05
CA GLY A 144 -0.07 -3.52 4.11
C GLY A 144 -0.13 -4.99 3.72
N SER A 145 -1.17 -5.41 2.98
CA SER A 145 -1.42 -6.82 2.67
C SER A 145 -0.29 -7.49 1.88
N VAL A 146 0.59 -6.71 1.23
CA VAL A 146 1.74 -7.28 0.51
C VAL A 146 2.71 -7.98 1.47
N PHE A 147 2.85 -7.45 2.71
CA PHE A 147 3.69 -8.11 3.74
C PHE A 147 3.09 -9.47 4.13
N LEU A 148 1.77 -9.49 4.34
CA LEU A 148 1.04 -10.71 4.68
C LEU A 148 1.13 -11.74 3.54
N PHE A 149 1.03 -11.29 2.29
CA PHE A 149 1.17 -12.13 1.11
C PHE A 149 2.55 -12.82 1.08
N GLY A 150 3.61 -12.04 1.33
CA GLY A 150 4.98 -12.57 1.39
C GLY A 150 5.14 -13.64 2.47
N GLY A 151 4.65 -13.36 3.68
CA GLY A 151 4.69 -14.33 4.78
C GLY A 151 3.88 -15.59 4.49
N ALA A 152 2.68 -15.43 3.93
CA ALA A 152 1.80 -16.55 3.55
C ALA A 152 2.49 -17.47 2.53
N ALA A 153 3.31 -16.90 1.65
CA ALA A 153 4.01 -17.67 0.62
C ALA A 153 5.01 -18.69 1.20
N VAL A 154 5.51 -18.43 2.42
CA VAL A 154 6.43 -19.33 3.13
C VAL A 154 5.79 -19.93 4.39
N SER A 155 4.45 -19.92 4.42
CA SER A 155 3.63 -20.51 5.50
C SER A 155 3.95 -19.94 6.90
N SER A 156 4.32 -18.64 6.95
CA SER A 156 4.66 -17.94 8.18
C SER A 156 3.93 -16.59 8.19
N VAL A 157 2.76 -16.55 8.82
CA VAL A 157 1.86 -15.39 8.73
C VAL A 157 1.89 -14.50 9.97
N PHE A 158 2.49 -14.94 11.09
CA PHE A 158 2.33 -14.22 12.36
C PHE A 158 3.07 -12.88 12.35
N LEU A 159 4.41 -12.87 12.20
CA LEU A 159 5.17 -11.61 12.16
C LEU A 159 4.80 -10.75 10.94
N PRO A 160 4.69 -11.31 9.72
CA PRO A 160 4.18 -10.52 8.58
C PRO A 160 2.77 -9.96 8.80
N GLY A 161 1.92 -10.69 9.54
CA GLY A 161 0.57 -10.23 9.90
C GLY A 161 0.60 -9.05 10.88
N MET A 162 1.53 -9.08 11.84
CA MET A 162 1.72 -7.93 12.74
C MET A 162 2.24 -6.71 11.98
N LEU A 163 3.19 -6.91 11.07
CA LEU A 163 3.68 -5.83 10.21
C LEU A 163 2.57 -5.31 9.30
N PHE A 164 1.76 -6.20 8.71
CA PHE A 164 0.59 -5.83 7.92
C PHE A 164 -0.35 -4.93 8.73
N LEU A 165 -0.69 -5.33 9.95
CA LEU A 165 -1.64 -4.59 10.78
C LEU A 165 -1.09 -3.21 11.15
N SER A 166 0.18 -3.15 11.58
CA SER A 166 0.85 -1.88 11.89
C SER A 166 0.90 -0.95 10.66
N ALA A 167 1.28 -1.51 9.50
CA ALA A 167 1.34 -0.75 8.25
C ALA A 167 -0.05 -0.26 7.84
N MET A 168 -1.07 -1.14 7.90
CA MET A 168 -2.45 -0.77 7.55
C MET A 168 -2.93 0.44 8.37
N LEU A 169 -2.71 0.40 9.70
CA LEU A 169 -3.15 1.48 10.60
C LEU A 169 -2.37 2.79 10.33
N ALA A 170 -1.05 2.71 10.22
CA ALA A 170 -0.20 3.88 9.99
C ALA A 170 -0.47 4.52 8.61
N ILE A 171 -0.67 3.69 7.57
CA ILE A 171 -0.99 4.17 6.22
C ILE A 171 -2.38 4.82 6.22
N THR A 172 -3.37 4.20 6.88
CA THR A 172 -4.72 4.78 7.01
C THR A 172 -4.64 6.17 7.63
N SER A 173 -3.90 6.31 8.74
CA SER A 173 -3.65 7.60 9.38
C SER A 173 -3.07 8.60 8.39
N ARG A 174 -1.99 8.20 7.71
CA ARG A 174 -1.29 9.08 6.76
C ARG A 174 -2.19 9.50 5.59
N GLU A 175 -2.99 8.59 5.06
CA GLU A 175 -3.89 8.92 3.95
C GLU A 175 -4.97 9.93 4.38
N ILE A 176 -5.48 9.83 5.62
CA ILE A 176 -6.42 10.83 6.15
C ILE A 176 -5.71 12.20 6.29
N VAL A 177 -4.46 12.23 6.77
CA VAL A 177 -3.67 13.48 6.84
C VAL A 177 -3.47 14.07 5.44
N LYS A 178 -3.24 13.23 4.43
CA LYS A 178 -3.14 13.68 3.03
C LYS A 178 -4.45 14.25 2.50
N ASP A 179 -5.60 13.66 2.86
CA ASP A 179 -6.90 14.22 2.46
C ASP A 179 -7.06 15.64 3.04
N VAL A 180 -6.54 15.91 4.25
CA VAL A 180 -6.53 17.25 4.84
C VAL A 180 -5.59 18.17 4.05
N GLU A 181 -4.40 17.69 3.68
CA GLU A 181 -3.44 18.43 2.86
C GLU A 181 -4.05 18.81 1.50
N ASP A 182 -4.79 17.89 0.88
CA ASP A 182 -5.32 18.03 -0.47
C ASP A 182 -6.74 18.61 -0.49
N LEU A 183 -7.28 19.07 0.65
CA LEU A 183 -8.68 19.48 0.85
C LEU A 183 -9.22 20.42 -0.25
N LEU A 184 -8.47 21.46 -0.64
CA LEU A 184 -8.91 22.41 -1.64
C LEU A 184 -9.05 21.77 -3.02
N GLY A 185 -8.06 20.98 -3.42
CA GLY A 185 -8.07 20.25 -4.69
C GLY A 185 -9.18 19.22 -4.76
N ASP A 186 -9.35 18.47 -3.68
CA ASP A 186 -10.39 17.45 -3.58
C ASP A 186 -11.80 18.04 -3.65
N THR A 187 -12.01 19.20 -3.00
CA THR A 187 -13.29 19.92 -3.06
C THR A 187 -13.61 20.34 -4.50
N GLN A 188 -12.62 20.90 -5.20
CA GLN A 188 -12.79 21.31 -6.61
C GLN A 188 -13.05 20.11 -7.54
N ALA A 189 -12.50 18.96 -7.20
CA ALA A 189 -12.70 17.71 -7.96
C ALA A 189 -14.01 16.99 -7.61
N GLY A 190 -14.82 17.53 -6.68
CA GLY A 190 -16.07 16.94 -6.26
C GLY A 190 -15.90 15.63 -5.46
N ALA A 191 -14.76 15.47 -4.78
CA ALA A 191 -14.52 14.32 -3.93
C ALA A 191 -15.37 14.41 -2.65
N SER A 192 -15.52 13.26 -1.96
CA SER A 192 -16.23 13.18 -0.68
C SER A 192 -15.32 12.54 0.37
N THR A 193 -14.14 13.15 0.56
CA THR A 193 -13.16 12.69 1.54
C THR A 193 -13.60 13.04 2.96
N LEU A 194 -12.92 12.43 3.95
CA LEU A 194 -13.29 12.61 5.36
C LEU A 194 -13.31 14.10 5.77
N PRO A 195 -12.27 14.92 5.46
CA PRO A 195 -12.30 16.33 5.86
C PRO A 195 -13.35 17.18 5.11
N ILE A 196 -13.72 16.81 3.88
CA ILE A 196 -14.80 17.49 3.15
C ILE A 196 -16.14 17.23 3.85
N ARG A 197 -16.38 16.00 4.30
CA ARG A 197 -17.69 15.60 4.82
C ARG A 197 -17.87 15.95 6.31
N TYR A 198 -16.81 15.84 7.10
CA TYR A 198 -16.91 15.95 8.57
C TYR A 198 -16.05 17.06 9.15
N GLY A 199 -15.22 17.72 8.33
CA GLY A 199 -14.35 18.80 8.77
C GLY A 199 -12.94 18.32 9.10
N VAL A 200 -12.01 19.26 9.18
CA VAL A 200 -10.57 18.99 9.38
C VAL A 200 -10.30 18.39 10.76
N ALA A 201 -10.82 19.01 11.85
CA ALA A 201 -10.49 18.57 13.20
C ALA A 201 -10.97 17.13 13.51
N PRO A 202 -12.23 16.72 13.18
CA PRO A 202 -12.63 15.33 13.35
C PRO A 202 -11.78 14.36 12.52
N SER A 203 -11.39 14.75 11.30
CA SER A 203 -10.55 13.90 10.44
C SER A 203 -9.17 13.67 11.06
N LEU A 204 -8.55 14.73 11.57
CA LEU A 204 -7.25 14.60 12.26
C LEU A 204 -7.36 13.80 13.55
N ALA A 205 -8.49 13.88 14.27
CA ALA A 205 -8.73 13.04 15.45
C ALA A 205 -8.77 11.55 15.05
N VAL A 206 -9.47 11.22 13.95
CA VAL A 206 -9.52 9.85 13.42
C VAL A 206 -8.12 9.40 12.97
N ALA A 207 -7.38 10.25 12.27
CA ALA A 207 -6.00 9.95 11.85
C ALA A 207 -5.11 9.68 13.07
N THR A 208 -5.21 10.53 14.12
CA THR A 208 -4.46 10.36 15.35
C THR A 208 -4.82 9.04 16.03
N PHE A 209 -6.11 8.68 16.08
CA PHE A 209 -6.56 7.39 16.64
C PHE A 209 -5.87 6.22 15.92
N PHE A 210 -5.87 6.22 14.59
CA PHE A 210 -5.23 5.13 13.82
C PHE A 210 -3.73 5.08 14.08
N MET A 211 -3.07 6.24 14.19
CA MET A 211 -1.63 6.27 14.50
C MET A 211 -1.34 5.76 15.90
N LEU A 212 -2.14 6.17 16.90
CA LEU A 212 -2.00 5.67 18.27
C LEU A 212 -2.20 4.15 18.33
N ALA A 213 -3.18 3.62 17.57
CA ALA A 213 -3.40 2.18 17.49
C ALA A 213 -2.18 1.46 16.87
N ALA A 214 -1.59 2.01 15.81
CA ALA A 214 -0.38 1.45 15.19
C ALA A 214 0.78 1.40 16.19
N VAL A 215 1.00 2.50 16.90
CA VAL A 215 2.08 2.61 17.91
C VAL A 215 1.81 1.69 19.10
N ALA A 216 0.54 1.53 19.52
CA ALA A 216 0.20 0.66 20.66
C ALA A 216 0.50 -0.81 20.39
N ILE A 217 0.37 -1.27 19.14
CA ILE A 217 0.63 -2.67 18.78
C ILE A 217 2.10 -2.92 18.36
N SER A 218 2.84 -1.87 18.05
CA SER A 218 4.21 -2.01 17.52
C SER A 218 5.18 -2.71 18.48
N PRO A 219 5.13 -2.53 19.83
CA PRO A 219 6.06 -3.25 20.70
C PRO A 219 5.69 -4.73 20.94
N LEU A 220 4.52 -5.18 20.46
CA LEU A 220 4.02 -6.50 20.77
C LEU A 220 4.98 -7.65 20.36
N PRO A 221 5.66 -7.62 19.18
CA PRO A 221 6.63 -8.68 18.85
C PRO A 221 7.75 -8.85 19.89
N TYR A 222 8.17 -7.76 20.52
CA TYR A 222 9.15 -7.80 21.61
C TYR A 222 8.49 -8.32 22.90
N ALA A 223 7.32 -7.80 23.25
CA ALA A 223 6.63 -8.15 24.49
C ALA A 223 6.33 -9.66 24.60
N ILE A 224 6.08 -10.32 23.45
CA ILE A 224 5.84 -11.77 23.40
C ILE A 224 7.13 -12.57 23.07
N SER A 225 8.29 -11.92 23.17
CA SER A 225 9.62 -12.52 23.05
C SER A 225 9.92 -13.17 21.68
N ILE A 226 9.29 -12.67 20.61
CA ILE A 226 9.59 -13.13 19.24
C ILE A 226 10.76 -12.34 18.66
N LEU A 227 10.79 -11.01 18.89
CA LEU A 227 11.89 -10.14 18.43
C LEU A 227 12.65 -9.61 19.64
N GLY A 228 13.94 -9.39 19.46
CA GLY A 228 14.86 -9.05 20.54
C GLY A 228 14.95 -7.55 20.84
N PRO A 229 15.88 -7.15 21.77
CA PRO A 229 16.04 -5.74 22.17
C PRO A 229 16.42 -4.78 21.02
N ALA A 230 17.11 -5.27 19.98
CA ALA A 230 17.44 -4.46 18.81
C ALA A 230 16.15 -3.97 18.12
N TYR A 231 15.16 -4.86 17.99
CA TYR A 231 13.82 -4.47 17.48
C TYR A 231 13.23 -3.37 18.35
N LEU A 232 13.22 -3.59 19.67
CA LEU A 232 12.58 -2.63 20.60
C LEU A 232 13.23 -1.25 20.49
N GLY A 233 14.55 -1.17 20.43
CA GLY A 233 15.25 0.12 20.31
C GLY A 233 14.86 0.88 19.05
N ILE A 234 14.80 0.18 17.91
CA ILE A 234 14.47 0.80 16.62
C ILE A 234 12.98 1.15 16.56
N ILE A 235 12.10 0.29 17.10
CA ILE A 235 10.65 0.56 17.04
C ILE A 235 10.27 1.76 17.93
N VAL A 236 10.92 1.94 19.09
CA VAL A 236 10.69 3.10 19.94
C VAL A 236 11.08 4.39 19.19
N LEU A 237 12.19 4.37 18.45
CA LEU A 237 12.57 5.50 17.59
C LEU A 237 11.51 5.76 16.51
N ALA A 238 11.08 4.70 15.82
CA ALA A 238 10.05 4.79 14.78
C ALA A 238 8.75 5.37 15.34
N ASP A 239 8.30 4.87 16.48
CA ASP A 239 7.07 5.31 17.14
C ASP A 239 7.16 6.79 17.54
N SER A 240 8.33 7.23 18.02
CA SER A 240 8.56 8.65 18.34
C SER A 240 8.37 9.53 17.10
N ILE A 241 8.91 9.09 15.96
CA ILE A 241 8.75 9.82 14.67
C ILE A 241 7.28 9.83 14.25
N LEU A 242 6.60 8.69 14.35
CA LEU A 242 5.19 8.55 13.96
C LEU A 242 4.28 9.42 14.83
N LEU A 243 4.50 9.41 16.17
CA LEU A 243 3.75 10.24 17.10
C LEU A 243 4.00 11.74 16.86
N TYR A 244 5.27 12.11 16.62
CA TYR A 244 5.59 13.48 16.25
C TYR A 244 4.87 13.91 14.97
N GLY A 245 4.86 13.03 13.96
CA GLY A 245 4.11 13.27 12.71
C GLY A 245 2.61 13.45 12.97
N ALA A 246 2.02 12.60 13.81
CA ALA A 246 0.59 12.70 14.16
C ALA A 246 0.28 14.03 14.87
N LEU A 247 1.13 14.45 15.80
CA LEU A 247 0.95 15.74 16.49
C LEU A 247 1.12 16.92 15.52
N LEU A 248 2.13 16.84 14.65
CA LEU A 248 2.42 17.88 13.68
C LEU A 248 1.28 18.06 12.65
N SER A 249 0.50 16.99 12.38
CA SER A 249 -0.58 17.04 11.41
C SER A 249 -1.64 18.10 11.75
N TRP A 250 -1.78 18.42 13.05
CA TRP A 250 -2.73 19.44 13.52
C TRP A 250 -2.30 20.87 13.18
N ARG A 251 -1.03 21.07 12.78
CA ARG A 251 -0.50 22.40 12.44
C ARG A 251 0.04 22.49 11.01
N ALA A 252 0.59 21.40 10.50
CA ALA A 252 1.29 21.38 9.21
C ALA A 252 1.11 20.01 8.52
N PRO A 253 -0.11 19.72 7.96
CA PRO A 253 -0.40 18.40 7.38
C PRO A 253 0.61 17.93 6.34
N SER A 254 1.07 18.82 5.45
CA SER A 254 2.03 18.46 4.39
C SER A 254 3.36 17.96 4.94
N ARG A 255 3.90 18.66 5.97
CA ARG A 255 5.14 18.24 6.63
C ARG A 255 4.92 16.94 7.41
N ALA A 256 3.76 16.83 8.06
CA ALA A 256 3.39 15.64 8.83
C ALA A 256 3.35 14.39 7.97
N SER A 257 2.71 14.46 6.81
CA SER A 257 2.62 13.35 5.84
C SER A 257 4.00 12.81 5.45
N ALA A 258 4.97 13.71 5.23
CA ALA A 258 6.36 13.32 4.93
C ALA A 258 7.04 12.66 6.13
N ILE A 259 6.88 13.22 7.34
CA ILE A 259 7.49 12.68 8.56
C ILE A 259 6.93 11.29 8.88
N ILE A 260 5.61 11.10 8.76
CA ILE A 260 4.97 9.79 8.95
C ILE A 260 5.57 8.76 7.98
N LYS A 261 5.79 9.15 6.72
CA LYS A 261 6.42 8.26 5.72
C LYS A 261 7.81 7.81 6.19
N TYR A 262 8.63 8.73 6.72
CA TYR A 262 9.95 8.37 7.25
C TYR A 262 9.84 7.44 8.47
N GLY A 263 8.90 7.71 9.38
CA GLY A 263 8.64 6.82 10.53
C GLY A 263 8.29 5.41 10.09
N MET A 264 7.42 5.27 9.06
CA MET A 264 7.06 3.96 8.50
C MET A 264 8.27 3.21 7.92
N PHE A 265 9.22 3.94 7.31
CA PHE A 265 10.47 3.34 6.85
C PHE A 265 11.30 2.79 8.02
N VAL A 266 11.35 3.51 9.13
CA VAL A 266 12.08 3.06 10.33
C VAL A 266 11.38 1.83 10.95
N VAL A 267 10.04 1.75 10.90
CA VAL A 267 9.29 0.53 11.30
C VAL A 267 9.76 -0.66 10.47
N LEU A 268 9.86 -0.51 9.14
CA LEU A 268 10.33 -1.60 8.27
C LEU A 268 11.75 -2.05 8.66
N LEU A 269 12.64 -1.10 8.94
CA LEU A 269 14.01 -1.41 9.38
C LEU A 269 14.00 -2.18 10.71
N ALA A 270 13.10 -1.82 11.66
CA ALA A 270 12.99 -2.53 12.93
C ALA A 270 12.63 -4.00 12.70
N TYR A 271 11.65 -4.28 11.84
CA TYR A 271 11.23 -5.65 11.55
C TYR A 271 12.34 -6.44 10.83
N ILE A 272 13.04 -5.81 9.87
CA ILE A 272 14.13 -6.47 9.13
C ILE A 272 15.27 -6.83 10.11
N ILE A 273 15.75 -5.86 10.89
CA ILE A 273 16.88 -6.05 11.81
C ILE A 273 16.49 -7.00 12.95
N GLY A 274 15.28 -6.86 13.47
CA GLY A 274 14.78 -7.74 14.52
C GLY A 274 14.50 -9.17 14.05
N GLY A 275 14.23 -9.36 12.74
CA GLY A 275 13.99 -10.67 12.15
C GLY A 275 15.26 -11.45 11.80
N ILE A 276 16.41 -10.77 11.71
CA ILE A 276 17.73 -11.37 11.48
C ILE A 276 18.33 -11.84 12.80
#